data_482943f29025004002f1df04f6e39762
#
_entry.id   482943f29025004002f1df04f6e39762
#
_cell.length_a   1.000
_cell.length_b   1.000
_cell.length_c   1.000
_cell.angle_alpha   90.00
_cell.angle_beta   90.00
_cell.angle_gamma   90.00
#
_symmetry.space_group_name_H-M   'P 1'
#
loop_
_entity.id
_entity.type
_entity.pdbx_description
1 polymer ?
#
loop_
_entity_poly.entity_id
_entity_poly.type
_entity_poly.pdbx_seq_one_letter_code
_entity_poly.pdbx_strand_id
1 'polypeptide(L)'
;VASNVNPTVRRRRLGMELRKLREDKGMTAEQVAERLLVSQSKISRLENGRRSISQRDVRDVYEVEDRRLVDSLMQMAKDSRQQGWWHAFGDIPYSVYIGLETDAASLRTYEPQMVPGLLQTPEYAQALIRGALPETAPVDVEKRVQVRMHRQKRLSETDNNNPEVGPLRLWAVIDEAALRRHVGDPQLMIKQLEYLIEQSEQPYITVQVMPFSMGAHPGVNGQYAILEFPDASDSTVVYIEGVTSDLYLEKANDVQKYSVMYEHLRAQALNVEQTRQFIAEIIDEYASKGR
;
A
#
# COMPACT_ATOMS: atom_id res chain seq x y z
N VAL A 1 -3.47 -20.31 18.86
CA VAL A 1 -4.04 -19.87 17.57
C VAL A 1 -2.93 -19.12 16.87
N ALA A 2 -2.37 -19.67 15.79
CA ALA A 2 -1.35 -19.00 15.01
C ALA A 2 -2.03 -17.81 14.32
N SER A 3 -1.67 -16.58 14.72
CA SER A 3 -2.11 -15.37 14.05
C SER A 3 -1.52 -15.39 12.63
N ASN A 4 -2.38 -15.47 11.64
CA ASN A 4 -1.99 -15.50 10.23
C ASN A 4 -1.69 -14.06 9.77
N VAL A 5 -0.67 -13.46 10.41
CA VAL A 5 -0.22 -12.10 10.09
C VAL A 5 0.66 -12.16 8.84
N ASN A 6 0.47 -11.17 7.99
CA ASN A 6 1.12 -11.04 6.70
C ASN A 6 2.66 -11.12 6.79
N PRO A 7 3.32 -11.93 5.94
CA PRO A 7 4.76 -12.12 5.96
C PRO A 7 5.55 -10.84 5.68
N THR A 8 4.99 -9.86 4.99
CA THR A 8 5.69 -8.64 4.58
C THR A 8 5.95 -7.71 5.76
N VAL A 9 4.92 -7.38 6.54
CA VAL A 9 5.08 -6.51 7.73
C VAL A 9 5.96 -7.20 8.77
N ARG A 10 5.74 -8.50 9.03
CA ARG A 10 6.58 -9.26 9.95
C ARG A 10 8.04 -9.33 9.54
N ARG A 11 8.30 -9.46 8.25
CA ARG A 11 9.67 -9.44 7.72
C ARG A 11 10.33 -8.08 7.93
N ARG A 12 9.60 -7.00 7.72
CA ARG A 12 10.10 -5.63 7.94
C ARG A 12 10.35 -5.39 9.43
N ARG A 13 9.40 -5.72 10.29
CA ARG A 13 9.54 -5.63 11.74
C ARG A 13 10.74 -6.43 12.26
N LEU A 14 10.85 -7.69 11.84
CA LEU A 14 12.01 -8.52 12.19
C LEU A 14 13.31 -7.87 11.71
N GLY A 15 13.36 -7.33 10.50
CA GLY A 15 14.53 -6.62 9.98
C GLY A 15 14.93 -5.41 10.82
N MET A 16 13.96 -4.59 11.24
CA MET A 16 14.19 -3.44 12.12
C MET A 16 14.69 -3.85 13.50
N GLU A 17 14.09 -4.87 14.12
CA GLU A 17 14.54 -5.39 15.43
C GLU A 17 15.97 -5.94 15.35
N LEU A 18 16.29 -6.68 14.31
CA LEU A 18 17.63 -7.21 14.09
C LEU A 18 18.66 -6.07 13.87
N ARG A 19 18.28 -5.05 13.11
CA ARG A 19 19.12 -3.88 12.91
C ARG A 19 19.38 -3.15 14.25
N LYS A 20 18.34 -2.93 15.04
CA LYS A 20 18.44 -2.31 16.36
C LYS A 20 19.38 -3.12 17.27
N LEU A 21 19.19 -4.44 17.36
CA LEU A 21 20.07 -5.32 18.11
C LEU A 21 21.53 -5.24 17.67
N ARG A 22 21.78 -5.16 16.36
CA ARG A 22 23.13 -4.97 15.81
C ARG A 22 23.72 -3.63 16.25
N GLU A 23 22.94 -2.54 16.11
CA GLU A 23 23.38 -1.19 16.49
C GLU A 23 23.62 -1.06 17.98
N ASP A 24 22.75 -1.61 18.82
CA ASP A 24 22.89 -1.64 20.29
C ASP A 24 24.15 -2.39 20.74
N LYS A 25 24.59 -3.39 19.97
CA LYS A 25 25.87 -4.10 20.18
C LYS A 25 27.08 -3.42 19.53
N GLY A 26 26.90 -2.25 18.93
CA GLY A 26 27.98 -1.52 18.24
C GLY A 26 28.55 -2.25 17.01
N MET A 27 27.80 -3.21 16.44
CA MET A 27 28.26 -4.00 15.30
C MET A 27 27.95 -3.31 13.97
N THR A 28 28.87 -3.40 13.01
CA THR A 28 28.60 -3.01 11.61
C THR A 28 27.86 -4.13 10.87
N ALA A 29 27.17 -3.78 9.78
CA ALA A 29 26.54 -4.78 8.90
C ALA A 29 27.57 -5.73 8.26
N GLU A 30 28.80 -5.29 8.09
CA GLU A 30 29.93 -6.09 7.58
C GLU A 30 30.35 -7.16 8.60
N GLN A 31 30.50 -6.81 9.88
CA GLN A 31 30.81 -7.76 10.96
C GLN A 31 29.74 -8.85 11.09
N VAL A 32 28.47 -8.48 10.97
CA VAL A 32 27.38 -9.47 10.95
C VAL A 32 27.45 -10.35 9.69
N ALA A 33 27.79 -9.75 8.54
CA ALA A 33 27.94 -10.50 7.29
C ALA A 33 29.07 -11.53 7.37
N GLU A 34 30.21 -11.17 7.94
CA GLU A 34 31.34 -12.08 8.19
C GLU A 34 30.94 -13.25 9.09
N ARG A 35 30.24 -12.98 10.22
CA ARG A 35 29.75 -14.04 11.13
C ARG A 35 28.80 -15.04 10.44
N LEU A 36 27.94 -14.55 9.54
CA LEU A 36 27.01 -15.37 8.77
C LEU A 36 27.59 -15.98 7.52
N LEU A 37 28.84 -15.67 7.17
CA LEU A 37 29.49 -16.06 5.92
C LEU A 37 28.67 -15.65 4.69
N VAL A 38 28.15 -14.41 4.71
CA VAL A 38 27.33 -13.83 3.63
C VAL A 38 27.85 -12.45 3.23
N SER A 39 27.31 -11.87 2.15
CA SER A 39 27.66 -10.53 1.74
C SER A 39 26.97 -9.46 2.61
N GLN A 40 27.63 -8.32 2.82
CA GLN A 40 27.03 -7.14 3.49
C GLN A 40 25.71 -6.72 2.84
N SER A 41 25.62 -6.82 1.49
CA SER A 41 24.38 -6.51 0.77
C SER A 41 23.23 -7.46 1.11
N LYS A 42 23.53 -8.70 1.54
CA LYS A 42 22.52 -9.64 2.04
C LYS A 42 22.01 -9.18 3.41
N ILE A 43 22.89 -8.76 4.33
CA ILE A 43 22.50 -8.22 5.64
C ILE A 43 21.62 -6.97 5.46
N SER A 44 22.04 -6.04 4.63
CA SER A 44 21.23 -4.84 4.32
C SER A 44 19.83 -5.21 3.81
N ARG A 45 19.70 -6.21 2.93
CA ARG A 45 18.40 -6.68 2.45
C ARG A 45 17.56 -7.38 3.53
N LEU A 46 18.20 -8.08 4.46
CA LEU A 46 17.53 -8.70 5.61
C LEU A 46 16.99 -7.64 6.57
N GLU A 47 17.84 -6.69 6.98
CA GLU A 47 17.48 -5.61 7.90
C GLU A 47 16.45 -4.63 7.32
N ASN A 48 16.37 -4.50 5.99
CA ASN A 48 15.34 -3.73 5.29
C ASN A 48 14.09 -4.56 4.94
N GLY A 49 13.97 -5.78 5.45
CA GLY A 49 12.80 -6.64 5.23
C GLY A 49 12.61 -7.13 3.77
N ARG A 50 13.61 -6.92 2.91
CA ARG A 50 13.57 -7.34 1.49
C ARG A 50 13.89 -8.82 1.30
N ARG A 51 14.37 -9.51 2.34
CA ARG A 51 14.69 -10.94 2.33
C ARG A 51 14.35 -11.56 3.68
N SER A 52 13.85 -12.80 3.67
CA SER A 52 13.60 -13.56 4.89
C SER A 52 14.90 -14.04 5.51
N ILE A 53 14.95 -14.03 6.85
CA ILE A 53 16.06 -14.59 7.63
C ILE A 53 15.67 -15.98 8.18
N SER A 54 16.65 -16.84 8.43
CA SER A 54 16.37 -18.13 9.06
C SER A 54 16.32 -18.00 10.58
N GLN A 55 15.52 -18.85 11.24
CA GLN A 55 15.49 -18.92 12.70
C GLN A 55 16.90 -19.18 13.30
N ARG A 56 17.70 -20.01 12.60
CA ARG A 56 19.07 -20.28 12.99
C ARG A 56 19.92 -19.02 12.95
N ASP A 57 19.83 -18.23 11.87
CA ASP A 57 20.62 -17.01 11.72
C ASP A 57 20.26 -15.98 12.80
N VAL A 58 18.97 -15.87 13.17
CA VAL A 58 18.51 -14.99 14.26
C VAL A 58 19.15 -15.38 15.57
N ARG A 59 19.13 -16.69 15.92
CA ARG A 59 19.65 -17.19 17.18
C ARG A 59 21.18 -17.07 17.25
N ASP A 60 21.87 -17.50 16.19
CA ASP A 60 23.33 -17.73 16.22
C ASP A 60 24.15 -16.44 16.00
N VAL A 61 23.55 -15.42 15.36
CA VAL A 61 24.28 -14.22 14.92
C VAL A 61 24.14 -13.03 15.85
N TYR A 62 22.94 -12.82 16.33
CA TYR A 62 22.66 -11.62 17.11
C TYR A 62 22.94 -11.84 18.61
N GLU A 63 23.36 -13.06 19.04
CA GLU A 63 23.75 -13.39 20.42
C GLU A 63 22.79 -12.78 21.45
N VAL A 64 21.50 -13.00 21.25
CA VAL A 64 20.48 -12.43 22.15
C VAL A 64 20.40 -13.29 23.39
N GLU A 65 20.71 -12.72 24.56
CA GLU A 65 20.70 -13.43 25.83
C GLU A 65 19.28 -13.61 26.40
N ASP A 66 18.37 -12.66 26.08
CA ASP A 66 16.98 -12.73 26.51
C ASP A 66 16.22 -13.79 25.70
N ARG A 67 15.89 -14.90 26.38
CA ARG A 67 15.12 -16.02 25.78
C ARG A 67 13.79 -15.59 25.23
N ARG A 68 13.07 -14.67 25.90
CA ARG A 68 11.76 -14.20 25.45
C ARG A 68 11.87 -13.43 24.13
N LEU A 69 12.90 -12.60 24.04
CA LEU A 69 13.19 -11.87 22.82
C LEU A 69 13.62 -12.82 21.68
N VAL A 70 14.47 -13.82 21.97
CA VAL A 70 14.84 -14.86 20.98
C VAL A 70 13.60 -15.59 20.46
N ASP A 71 12.73 -16.06 21.37
CA ASP A 71 11.51 -16.79 20.98
C ASP A 71 10.59 -15.93 20.12
N SER A 72 10.42 -14.64 20.45
CA SER A 72 9.65 -13.68 19.68
C SER A 72 10.24 -13.47 18.28
N LEU A 73 11.56 -13.22 18.18
CA LEU A 73 12.25 -13.04 16.89
C LEU A 73 12.22 -14.32 16.03
N MET A 74 12.36 -15.48 16.65
CA MET A 74 12.26 -16.77 15.95
C MET A 74 10.84 -17.01 15.43
N GLN A 75 9.81 -16.64 16.20
CA GLN A 75 8.42 -16.72 15.74
C GLN A 75 8.18 -15.76 14.57
N MET A 76 8.63 -14.50 14.68
CA MET A 76 8.56 -13.55 13.55
C MET A 76 9.29 -14.06 12.32
N ALA A 77 10.46 -14.71 12.46
CA ALA A 77 11.19 -15.30 11.36
C ALA A 77 10.42 -16.45 10.69
N LYS A 78 9.71 -17.26 11.46
CA LYS A 78 8.82 -18.32 10.94
C LYS A 78 7.64 -17.73 10.18
N ASP A 79 6.96 -16.74 10.76
CA ASP A 79 5.77 -16.12 10.18
C ASP A 79 6.10 -15.31 8.92
N SER A 80 7.29 -14.69 8.89
CA SER A 80 7.79 -13.95 7.71
C SER A 80 8.04 -14.81 6.47
N ARG A 81 7.98 -16.14 6.59
CA ARG A 81 8.14 -17.09 5.49
C ARG A 81 6.82 -17.58 4.92
N GLN A 82 5.71 -17.28 5.57
CA GLN A 82 4.40 -17.65 5.03
C GLN A 82 4.18 -16.93 3.69
N GLN A 83 3.42 -17.53 2.82
CA GLN A 83 3.05 -16.91 1.54
C GLN A 83 1.77 -16.11 1.74
N GLY A 84 1.77 -14.85 1.29
CA GLY A 84 0.55 -14.06 1.26
C GLY A 84 -0.44 -14.59 0.21
N TRP A 85 -1.73 -14.26 0.36
CA TRP A 85 -2.80 -14.71 -0.54
C TRP A 85 -2.54 -14.38 -2.02
N TRP A 86 -1.83 -13.31 -2.31
CA TRP A 86 -1.52 -12.86 -3.69
C TRP A 86 -0.60 -13.81 -4.45
N HIS A 87 0.14 -14.67 -3.77
CA HIS A 87 0.97 -15.67 -4.43
C HIS A 87 0.17 -16.70 -5.24
N ALA A 88 -1.12 -16.90 -4.92
CA ALA A 88 -2.01 -17.75 -5.70
C ALA A 88 -2.25 -17.21 -7.13
N PHE A 89 -1.98 -15.91 -7.38
CA PHE A 89 -2.15 -15.27 -8.67
C PHE A 89 -0.85 -15.16 -9.49
N GLY A 90 0.25 -15.77 -9.01
CA GLY A 90 1.55 -15.76 -9.66
C GLY A 90 2.46 -14.61 -9.23
N ASP A 91 3.37 -14.20 -10.10
CA ASP A 91 4.30 -13.10 -9.83
C ASP A 91 3.62 -11.75 -10.06
N ILE A 92 3.35 -11.05 -8.96
CA ILE A 92 2.74 -9.72 -8.97
C ILE A 92 3.83 -8.69 -8.65
N PRO A 93 4.15 -7.75 -9.56
CA PRO A 93 5.25 -6.78 -9.39
C PRO A 93 5.18 -5.97 -8.09
N TYR A 94 3.98 -5.58 -7.64
CA TYR A 94 3.72 -4.79 -6.41
C TYR A 94 3.33 -5.66 -5.20
N SER A 95 3.79 -6.89 -5.13
CA SER A 95 3.46 -7.85 -4.07
C SER A 95 3.81 -7.36 -2.65
N VAL A 96 4.88 -6.56 -2.51
CA VAL A 96 5.26 -5.94 -1.23
C VAL A 96 4.21 -4.93 -0.79
N TYR A 97 3.73 -4.08 -1.71
CA TYR A 97 2.66 -3.11 -1.42
C TYR A 97 1.36 -3.82 -1.00
N ILE A 98 0.94 -4.86 -1.73
CA ILE A 98 -0.25 -5.66 -1.37
C ILE A 98 -0.12 -6.19 0.05
N GLY A 99 1.06 -6.67 0.40
CA GLY A 99 1.33 -7.14 1.75
C GLY A 99 1.17 -6.05 2.81
N LEU A 100 1.72 -4.87 2.58
CA LEU A 100 1.57 -3.73 3.49
C LEU A 100 0.11 -3.28 3.60
N GLU A 101 -0.59 -3.15 2.47
CA GLU A 101 -2.00 -2.74 2.43
C GLU A 101 -2.92 -3.74 3.15
N THR A 102 -2.62 -5.04 3.04
CA THR A 102 -3.40 -6.09 3.73
C THR A 102 -3.37 -5.92 5.25
N ASP A 103 -2.24 -5.53 5.83
CA ASP A 103 -2.06 -5.39 7.29
C ASP A 103 -2.31 -3.96 7.79
N ALA A 104 -2.47 -2.99 6.89
CA ALA A 104 -2.70 -1.61 7.28
C ALA A 104 -4.04 -1.42 8.00
N ALA A 105 -4.06 -0.58 9.05
CA ALA A 105 -5.26 -0.09 9.70
C ALA A 105 -5.82 1.15 9.00
N SER A 106 -4.93 1.98 8.42
CA SER A 106 -5.33 3.14 7.63
C SER A 106 -4.43 3.32 6.41
N LEU A 107 -5.03 3.84 5.36
CA LEU A 107 -4.40 4.20 4.10
C LEU A 107 -4.83 5.61 3.71
N ARG A 108 -3.86 6.51 3.59
CA ARG A 108 -4.05 7.86 3.05
C ARG A 108 -3.34 7.92 1.71
N THR A 109 -4.04 8.30 0.64
CA THR A 109 -3.45 8.34 -0.71
C THR A 109 -3.79 9.62 -1.45
N TYR A 110 -2.83 10.11 -2.24
CA TYR A 110 -3.05 11.13 -3.26
C TYR A 110 -2.87 10.53 -4.65
N GLU A 111 -3.89 10.68 -5.48
CA GLU A 111 -3.99 10.04 -6.80
C GLU A 111 -4.20 11.08 -7.90
N PRO A 112 -3.11 11.51 -8.58
CA PRO A 112 -3.20 12.56 -9.60
C PRO A 112 -3.65 12.07 -10.97
N GLN A 113 -3.55 10.79 -11.29
CA GLN A 113 -3.66 10.31 -12.67
C GLN A 113 -4.81 9.36 -12.92
N MET A 114 -5.24 8.60 -11.91
CA MET A 114 -6.27 7.57 -12.04
C MET A 114 -7.05 7.42 -10.74
N VAL A 115 -8.22 6.82 -10.80
CA VAL A 115 -8.97 6.41 -9.60
C VAL A 115 -8.14 5.41 -8.80
N PRO A 116 -8.06 5.53 -7.45
CA PRO A 116 -7.32 4.59 -6.61
C PRO A 116 -7.74 3.15 -6.85
N GLY A 117 -6.77 2.23 -6.87
CA GLY A 117 -7.05 0.81 -7.16
C GLY A 117 -8.11 0.16 -6.27
N LEU A 118 -8.21 0.59 -5.00
CA LEU A 118 -9.24 0.12 -4.06
C LEU A 118 -10.66 0.64 -4.37
N LEU A 119 -10.79 1.63 -5.24
CA LEU A 119 -12.07 2.25 -5.61
C LEU A 119 -12.41 2.09 -7.10
N GLN A 120 -11.76 1.14 -7.78
CA GLN A 120 -12.03 0.87 -9.21
C GLN A 120 -13.08 -0.21 -9.39
N THR A 121 -13.95 -0.06 -10.39
CA THR A 121 -14.79 -1.17 -10.89
C THR A 121 -13.92 -2.19 -11.66
N PRO A 122 -14.36 -3.45 -11.80
CA PRO A 122 -13.63 -4.44 -12.60
C PRO A 122 -13.38 -3.99 -14.04
N GLU A 123 -14.37 -3.37 -14.67
CA GLU A 123 -14.33 -2.88 -16.05
C GLU A 123 -13.32 -1.73 -16.21
N TYR A 124 -13.34 -0.76 -15.28
CA TYR A 124 -12.37 0.33 -15.25
C TYR A 124 -10.95 -0.21 -15.05
N ALA A 125 -10.76 -1.11 -14.09
CA ALA A 125 -9.47 -1.75 -13.84
C ALA A 125 -8.94 -2.47 -15.09
N GLN A 126 -9.81 -3.22 -15.79
CA GLN A 126 -9.43 -3.95 -16.99
C GLN A 126 -9.03 -2.99 -18.13
N ALA A 127 -9.83 -1.95 -18.39
CA ALA A 127 -9.54 -0.95 -19.42
C ALA A 127 -8.24 -0.18 -19.11
N LEU A 128 -8.05 0.21 -17.85
CA LEU A 128 -6.84 0.90 -17.39
C LEU A 128 -5.59 0.04 -17.57
N ILE A 129 -5.63 -1.23 -17.14
CA ILE A 129 -4.48 -2.15 -17.25
C ILE A 129 -4.12 -2.37 -18.71
N ARG A 130 -5.10 -2.57 -19.59
CA ARG A 130 -4.88 -2.72 -21.04
C ARG A 130 -4.25 -1.48 -21.66
N GLY A 131 -4.71 -0.30 -21.25
CA GLY A 131 -4.16 0.97 -21.77
C GLY A 131 -2.76 1.27 -21.27
N ALA A 132 -2.47 0.96 -20.00
CA ALA A 132 -1.16 1.20 -19.37
C ALA A 132 -0.10 0.15 -19.75
N LEU A 133 -0.52 -1.09 -20.03
CA LEU A 133 0.35 -2.24 -20.29
C LEU A 133 -0.11 -2.97 -21.57
N PRO A 134 0.01 -2.36 -22.75
CA PRO A 134 -0.57 -2.88 -23.98
C PRO A 134 -0.03 -4.24 -24.44
N GLU A 135 1.19 -4.59 -23.99
CA GLU A 135 1.83 -5.87 -24.33
C GLU A 135 1.47 -7.01 -23.37
N THR A 136 0.68 -6.73 -22.31
CA THR A 136 0.31 -7.74 -21.32
C THR A 136 -0.70 -8.73 -21.90
N ALA A 137 -0.44 -10.03 -21.78
CA ALA A 137 -1.35 -11.07 -22.24
C ALA A 137 -2.73 -10.98 -21.55
N PRO A 138 -3.85 -11.26 -22.26
CA PRO A 138 -5.20 -11.15 -21.68
C PRO A 138 -5.39 -11.91 -20.37
N VAL A 139 -4.77 -13.09 -20.22
CA VAL A 139 -4.83 -13.90 -18.99
C VAL A 139 -4.16 -13.20 -17.81
N ASP A 140 -3.09 -12.43 -18.05
CA ASP A 140 -2.40 -11.70 -16.98
C ASP A 140 -3.11 -10.38 -16.65
N VAL A 141 -3.81 -9.78 -17.61
CA VAL A 141 -4.76 -8.68 -17.35
C VAL A 141 -5.83 -9.15 -16.38
N GLU A 142 -6.47 -10.30 -16.68
CA GLU A 142 -7.51 -10.89 -15.83
C GLU A 142 -7.01 -11.16 -14.40
N LYS A 143 -5.83 -11.77 -14.25
CA LYS A 143 -5.21 -11.99 -12.93
C LYS A 143 -5.01 -10.68 -12.16
N ARG A 144 -4.54 -9.62 -12.81
CA ARG A 144 -4.34 -8.31 -12.19
C ARG A 144 -5.67 -7.68 -11.75
N VAL A 145 -6.73 -7.84 -12.53
CA VAL A 145 -8.08 -7.42 -12.15
C VAL A 145 -8.56 -8.19 -10.92
N GLN A 146 -8.41 -9.51 -10.92
CA GLN A 146 -8.81 -10.37 -9.78
C GLN A 146 -8.06 -10.00 -8.50
N VAL A 147 -6.75 -9.77 -8.57
CA VAL A 147 -5.95 -9.28 -7.43
C VAL A 147 -6.51 -7.94 -6.93
N ARG A 148 -6.84 -7.02 -7.83
CA ARG A 148 -7.39 -5.70 -7.46
C ARG A 148 -8.73 -5.82 -6.76
N MET A 149 -9.64 -6.66 -7.27
CA MET A 149 -10.93 -6.93 -6.64
C MET A 149 -10.77 -7.63 -5.28
N HIS A 150 -9.78 -8.52 -5.16
CA HIS A 150 -9.51 -9.16 -3.86
C HIS A 150 -9.02 -8.16 -2.82
N ARG A 151 -8.16 -7.19 -3.20
CA ARG A 151 -7.69 -6.13 -2.30
C ARG A 151 -8.84 -5.29 -1.73
N GLN A 152 -9.88 -5.01 -2.53
CA GLN A 152 -11.04 -4.21 -2.12
C GLN A 152 -11.82 -4.80 -0.95
N LYS A 153 -11.73 -6.11 -0.72
CA LYS A 153 -12.38 -6.76 0.43
C LYS A 153 -11.94 -6.17 1.76
N ARG A 154 -10.72 -5.62 1.84
CA ARG A 154 -10.21 -4.93 3.02
C ARG A 154 -11.00 -3.67 3.41
N LEU A 155 -11.78 -3.11 2.51
CA LEU A 155 -12.64 -1.94 2.79
C LEU A 155 -13.93 -2.30 3.54
N SER A 156 -14.38 -3.56 3.45
CA SER A 156 -15.66 -4.02 4.03
C SER A 156 -15.53 -5.16 5.02
N GLU A 157 -14.48 -5.98 4.91
CA GLU A 157 -14.29 -7.17 5.72
C GLU A 157 -13.27 -6.91 6.85
N THR A 158 -13.60 -7.35 8.06
CA THR A 158 -12.62 -7.59 9.11
C THR A 158 -11.67 -8.69 8.63
N ASP A 159 -10.37 -8.54 8.87
CA ASP A 159 -9.43 -9.62 8.55
C ASP A 159 -9.80 -10.86 9.39
N ASN A 160 -10.30 -11.92 8.73
CA ASN A 160 -10.62 -13.18 9.39
C ASN A 160 -9.41 -13.82 10.10
N ASN A 161 -8.20 -13.42 9.72
CA ASN A 161 -6.95 -13.90 10.30
C ASN A 161 -6.47 -13.05 11.48
N ASN A 162 -6.97 -11.81 11.59
CA ASN A 162 -6.72 -10.90 12.69
C ASN A 162 -7.99 -10.09 13.02
N PRO A 163 -8.91 -10.66 13.82
CA PRO A 163 -10.19 -10.02 14.16
C PRO A 163 -10.05 -8.65 14.88
N GLU A 164 -8.86 -8.35 15.42
CA GLU A 164 -8.56 -7.06 16.04
C GLU A 164 -8.33 -5.95 14.99
N VAL A 165 -8.09 -6.33 13.73
CA VAL A 165 -7.93 -5.40 12.62
C VAL A 165 -9.27 -5.27 11.90
N GLY A 166 -9.97 -4.18 12.16
CA GLY A 166 -11.22 -3.82 11.47
C GLY A 166 -11.01 -3.55 9.97
N PRO A 167 -12.06 -3.13 9.25
CA PRO A 167 -11.93 -2.69 7.87
C PRO A 167 -10.87 -1.60 7.71
N LEU A 168 -10.17 -1.61 6.56
CA LEU A 168 -9.16 -0.60 6.25
C LEU A 168 -9.82 0.78 6.15
N ARG A 169 -9.33 1.73 6.93
CA ARG A 169 -9.76 3.14 6.81
C ARG A 169 -9.03 3.79 5.65
N LEU A 170 -9.76 4.10 4.60
CA LEU A 170 -9.23 4.74 3.40
C LEU A 170 -9.57 6.23 3.39
N TRP A 171 -8.57 7.08 3.18
CA TRP A 171 -8.76 8.48 2.85
C TRP A 171 -8.02 8.79 1.55
N ALA A 172 -8.80 8.98 0.47
CA ALA A 172 -8.29 9.26 -0.86
C ALA A 172 -8.54 10.71 -1.25
N VAL A 173 -7.46 11.44 -1.56
CA VAL A 173 -7.53 12.72 -2.27
C VAL A 173 -7.23 12.43 -3.73
N ILE A 174 -8.21 12.66 -4.60
CA ILE A 174 -8.16 12.36 -6.04
C ILE A 174 -8.12 13.68 -6.81
N ASP A 175 -7.15 13.83 -7.69
CA ASP A 175 -7.09 14.99 -8.56
C ASP A 175 -8.19 14.97 -9.61
N GLU A 176 -8.74 16.11 -9.98
CA GLU A 176 -9.75 16.24 -11.03
C GLU A 176 -9.30 15.59 -12.34
N ALA A 177 -7.99 15.61 -12.66
CA ALA A 177 -7.45 14.97 -13.85
C ALA A 177 -7.71 13.47 -13.89
N ALA A 178 -7.70 12.79 -12.75
CA ALA A 178 -8.01 11.35 -12.66
C ALA A 178 -9.47 11.04 -13.02
N LEU A 179 -10.40 11.94 -12.68
CA LEU A 179 -11.83 11.79 -12.96
C LEU A 179 -12.19 12.14 -14.41
N ARG A 180 -11.41 13.04 -15.04
CA ARG A 180 -11.62 13.49 -16.42
C ARG A 180 -10.83 12.71 -17.45
N ARG A 181 -9.86 11.90 -17.03
CA ARG A 181 -9.12 11.01 -17.93
C ARG A 181 -10.01 9.90 -18.44
N HIS A 182 -10.22 9.86 -19.76
CA HIS A 182 -11.02 8.83 -20.40
C HIS A 182 -10.33 7.45 -20.27
N VAL A 183 -10.97 6.55 -19.54
CA VAL A 183 -10.59 5.13 -19.44
C VAL A 183 -11.76 4.33 -20.01
N GLY A 184 -11.55 3.68 -21.15
CA GLY A 184 -12.65 3.05 -21.88
C GLY A 184 -13.60 4.06 -22.55
N ASP A 185 -14.87 3.73 -22.58
CA ASP A 185 -15.91 4.57 -23.16
C ASP A 185 -16.63 5.43 -22.09
N PRO A 186 -17.49 6.40 -22.50
CA PRO A 186 -18.21 7.25 -21.56
C PRO A 186 -19.10 6.50 -20.57
N GLN A 187 -19.70 5.38 -20.96
CA GLN A 187 -20.58 4.59 -20.10
C GLN A 187 -19.79 3.89 -18.99
N LEU A 188 -18.58 3.43 -19.31
CA LEU A 188 -17.65 2.87 -18.32
C LEU A 188 -17.23 3.94 -17.32
N MET A 189 -16.93 5.16 -17.76
CA MET A 189 -16.58 6.27 -16.87
C MET A 189 -17.75 6.65 -15.96
N ILE A 190 -18.97 6.72 -16.48
CA ILE A 190 -20.18 6.99 -15.67
C ILE A 190 -20.29 5.95 -14.53
N LYS A 191 -20.25 4.65 -14.86
CA LYS A 191 -20.33 3.57 -13.86
C LYS A 191 -19.22 3.66 -12.81
N GLN A 192 -18.00 4.00 -13.22
CA GLN A 192 -16.88 4.17 -12.31
C GLN A 192 -17.11 5.35 -11.36
N LEU A 193 -17.62 6.46 -11.84
CA LEU A 193 -17.87 7.66 -11.03
C LEU A 193 -19.07 7.45 -10.09
N GLU A 194 -20.14 6.79 -10.54
CA GLU A 194 -21.26 6.38 -9.69
C GLU A 194 -20.79 5.47 -8.55
N TYR A 195 -19.95 4.46 -8.88
CA TYR A 195 -19.34 3.59 -7.88
C TYR A 195 -18.48 4.37 -6.87
N LEU A 196 -17.76 5.39 -7.32
CA LEU A 196 -16.94 6.23 -6.44
C LEU A 196 -17.81 7.02 -5.45
N ILE A 197 -18.97 7.54 -5.88
CA ILE A 197 -19.95 8.18 -5.00
C ILE A 197 -20.48 7.17 -3.98
N GLU A 198 -20.93 6.00 -4.41
CA GLU A 198 -21.43 4.92 -3.53
C GLU A 198 -20.39 4.53 -2.47
N GLN A 199 -19.13 4.33 -2.87
CA GLN A 199 -18.07 3.97 -1.92
C GLN A 199 -17.77 5.10 -0.94
N SER A 200 -17.93 6.37 -1.34
CA SER A 200 -17.73 7.52 -0.45
C SER A 200 -18.78 7.64 0.68
N GLU A 201 -19.85 6.85 0.62
CA GLU A 201 -20.89 6.78 1.67
C GLU A 201 -20.54 5.75 2.76
N GLN A 202 -19.54 4.89 2.52
CA GLN A 202 -19.14 3.89 3.48
C GLN A 202 -18.40 4.53 4.67
N PRO A 203 -18.61 4.04 5.91
CA PRO A 203 -18.11 4.69 7.14
C PRO A 203 -16.58 4.72 7.25
N TYR A 204 -15.89 3.84 6.53
CA TYR A 204 -14.41 3.72 6.57
C TYR A 204 -13.73 4.33 5.35
N ILE A 205 -14.51 4.96 4.43
CA ILE A 205 -14.00 5.50 3.18
C ILE A 205 -14.28 7.01 3.12
N THR A 206 -13.22 7.79 2.97
CA THR A 206 -13.31 9.23 2.72
C THR A 206 -12.71 9.50 1.35
N VAL A 207 -13.50 10.13 0.48
CA VAL A 207 -13.07 10.60 -0.84
C VAL A 207 -13.19 12.11 -0.89
N GLN A 208 -12.10 12.77 -1.31
CA GLN A 208 -12.08 14.20 -1.60
C GLN A 208 -11.48 14.43 -3.00
N VAL A 209 -11.95 15.45 -3.69
CA VAL A 209 -11.43 15.85 -4.99
C VAL A 209 -10.58 17.11 -4.85
N MET A 210 -9.40 17.10 -5.48
CA MET A 210 -8.57 18.28 -5.70
C MET A 210 -8.94 18.88 -7.06
N PRO A 211 -9.71 19.97 -7.11
CA PRO A 211 -10.15 20.54 -8.39
C PRO A 211 -9.04 21.37 -9.03
N PHE A 212 -9.03 21.47 -10.34
CA PHE A 212 -8.08 22.28 -11.10
C PHE A 212 -8.05 23.77 -10.68
N SER A 213 -9.19 24.28 -10.18
CA SER A 213 -9.31 25.66 -9.69
C SER A 213 -8.42 25.95 -8.48
N MET A 214 -7.93 24.93 -7.75
CA MET A 214 -7.00 25.12 -6.65
C MET A 214 -5.58 25.47 -7.12
N GLY A 215 -5.27 25.27 -8.40
CA GLY A 215 -3.97 25.60 -8.96
C GLY A 215 -2.85 24.73 -8.41
N ALA A 216 -1.68 25.34 -8.13
CA ALA A 216 -0.52 24.64 -7.60
C ALA A 216 -0.74 24.20 -6.13
N HIS A 217 -0.49 22.94 -5.85
CA HIS A 217 -0.67 22.31 -4.54
C HIS A 217 0.48 21.32 -4.24
N PRO A 218 0.68 20.85 -3.00
CA PRO A 218 1.79 19.96 -2.64
C PRO A 218 1.86 18.63 -3.41
N GLY A 219 0.75 18.17 -4.01
CA GLY A 219 0.68 16.91 -4.76
C GLY A 219 1.27 16.96 -6.18
N VAL A 220 1.77 18.11 -6.67
CA VAL A 220 2.34 18.22 -8.04
C VAL A 220 3.53 17.30 -8.30
N ASN A 221 4.19 16.78 -7.26
CA ASN A 221 5.30 15.85 -7.38
C ASN A 221 4.90 14.40 -7.69
N GLY A 222 3.61 14.09 -7.73
CA GLY A 222 3.10 12.75 -8.08
C GLY A 222 2.38 12.04 -6.95
N GLN A 223 1.96 10.80 -7.26
CA GLN A 223 1.20 9.94 -6.36
C GLN A 223 2.04 9.43 -5.20
N TYR A 224 1.39 9.22 -4.05
CA TYR A 224 1.95 8.50 -2.92
C TYR A 224 0.85 7.97 -2.00
N ALA A 225 1.19 6.98 -1.20
CA ALA A 225 0.33 6.40 -0.20
C ALA A 225 1.04 6.36 1.17
N ILE A 226 0.32 6.62 2.24
CA ILE A 226 0.80 6.54 3.63
C ILE A 226 0.02 5.41 4.30
N LEU A 227 0.73 4.37 4.72
CA LEU A 227 0.17 3.19 5.38
C LEU A 227 0.53 3.23 6.87
N GLU A 228 -0.49 3.13 7.72
CA GLU A 228 -0.34 3.04 9.16
C GLU A 228 -0.86 1.69 9.63
N PHE A 229 -0.20 1.11 10.62
CA PHE A 229 -0.48 -0.24 11.10
C PHE A 229 -1.15 -0.22 12.48
N PRO A 230 -1.86 -1.30 12.87
CA PRO A 230 -2.54 -1.37 14.16
C PRO A 230 -1.58 -1.34 15.35
N ASP A 231 -0.43 -1.98 15.23
CA ASP A 231 0.60 -2.02 16.28
C ASP A 231 1.45 -0.75 16.20
N ALA A 232 1.49 0.01 17.29
CA ALA A 232 2.27 1.25 17.40
C ALA A 232 3.79 1.04 17.25
N SER A 233 4.28 -0.19 17.38
CA SER A 233 5.69 -0.54 17.12
C SER A 233 6.00 -0.71 15.63
N ASP A 234 4.99 -0.82 14.77
CA ASP A 234 5.19 -0.88 13.33
C ASP A 234 5.31 0.53 12.76
N SER A 235 6.40 0.78 12.05
CA SER A 235 6.65 2.09 11.44
C SER A 235 5.64 2.39 10.34
N THR A 236 5.13 3.61 10.31
CA THR A 236 4.39 4.15 9.16
C THR A 236 5.25 4.06 7.90
N VAL A 237 4.64 3.65 6.79
CA VAL A 237 5.31 3.49 5.50
C VAL A 237 4.73 4.46 4.50
N VAL A 238 5.59 5.24 3.85
CA VAL A 238 5.22 5.98 2.64
C VAL A 238 5.62 5.16 1.44
N TYR A 239 4.65 4.87 0.57
CA TYR A 239 4.83 4.17 -0.69
C TYR A 239 4.74 5.13 -1.87
N ILE A 240 5.68 5.03 -2.79
CA ILE A 240 5.69 5.78 -4.05
C ILE A 240 5.93 4.77 -5.16
N GLU A 241 4.96 4.64 -6.05
CA GLU A 241 5.03 3.74 -7.20
C GLU A 241 5.90 4.34 -8.30
N GLY A 242 6.82 3.55 -8.82
CA GLY A 242 7.65 3.92 -9.96
C GLY A 242 7.54 2.91 -11.10
N VAL A 243 7.92 3.33 -12.31
CA VAL A 243 7.84 2.49 -13.52
C VAL A 243 8.73 1.25 -13.43
N THR A 244 9.91 1.38 -12.83
CA THR A 244 10.92 0.32 -12.75
C THR A 244 11.20 -0.15 -11.34
N SER A 245 10.86 0.66 -10.33
CA SER A 245 11.10 0.35 -8.92
C SER A 245 10.24 1.20 -8.02
N ASP A 246 9.80 0.62 -6.92
CA ASP A 246 9.01 1.29 -5.90
C ASP A 246 9.89 1.81 -4.76
N LEU A 247 9.47 2.92 -4.15
CA LEU A 247 10.08 3.45 -2.94
C LEU A 247 9.21 3.17 -1.73
N TYR A 248 9.85 2.71 -0.66
CA TYR A 248 9.24 2.49 0.65
C TYR A 248 10.03 3.30 1.68
N LEU A 249 9.46 4.39 2.16
CA LEU A 249 10.11 5.32 3.09
C LEU A 249 9.56 5.10 4.50
N GLU A 250 10.46 4.85 5.46
CA GLU A 250 10.11 4.57 6.87
C GLU A 250 10.86 5.49 7.83
N LYS A 251 11.83 6.27 7.34
CA LYS A 251 12.54 7.24 8.18
C LYS A 251 11.55 8.30 8.67
N ALA A 252 11.55 8.56 9.98
CA ALA A 252 10.61 9.48 10.61
C ALA A 252 10.54 10.85 9.91
N ASN A 253 11.68 11.42 9.50
CA ASN A 253 11.73 12.70 8.81
C ASN A 253 11.06 12.66 7.42
N ASP A 254 11.18 11.55 6.69
CA ASP A 254 10.55 11.41 5.37
C ASP A 254 9.05 11.20 5.53
N VAL A 255 8.63 10.31 6.44
CA VAL A 255 7.22 10.07 6.78
C VAL A 255 6.55 11.39 7.21
N GLN A 256 7.21 12.18 8.06
CA GLN A 256 6.69 13.46 8.53
C GLN A 256 6.46 14.44 7.37
N LYS A 257 7.38 14.54 6.41
CA LYS A 257 7.23 15.42 5.24
C LYS A 257 5.99 15.05 4.42
N TYR A 258 5.82 13.76 4.09
CA TYR A 258 4.65 13.29 3.32
C TYR A 258 3.35 13.43 4.11
N SER A 259 3.38 13.22 5.42
CA SER A 259 2.20 13.44 6.28
C SER A 259 1.78 14.91 6.28
N VAL A 260 2.70 15.85 6.43
CA VAL A 260 2.41 17.29 6.34
C VAL A 260 1.89 17.68 4.96
N MET A 261 2.50 17.15 3.89
CA MET A 261 2.01 17.38 2.52
C MET A 261 0.57 16.89 2.37
N TYR A 262 0.25 15.71 2.92
CA TYR A 262 -1.11 15.15 2.87
C TYR A 262 -2.12 16.00 3.62
N GLU A 263 -1.77 16.51 4.81
CA GLU A 263 -2.64 17.43 5.57
C GLU A 263 -2.96 18.70 4.77
N HIS A 264 -1.97 19.24 4.06
CA HIS A 264 -2.20 20.40 3.18
C HIS A 264 -3.10 20.05 1.98
N LEU A 265 -2.93 18.87 1.38
CA LEU A 265 -3.79 18.42 0.27
C LEU A 265 -5.24 18.28 0.71
N ARG A 266 -5.51 17.58 1.82
CA ARG A 266 -6.87 17.38 2.29
C ARG A 266 -7.55 18.67 2.76
N ALA A 267 -6.76 19.64 3.25
CA ALA A 267 -7.29 20.95 3.65
C ALA A 267 -7.68 21.82 2.46
N GLN A 268 -7.04 21.63 1.30
CA GLN A 268 -7.32 22.36 0.06
C GLN A 268 -8.34 21.64 -0.83
N ALA A 269 -8.50 20.33 -0.69
CA ALA A 269 -9.47 19.55 -1.43
C ALA A 269 -10.92 19.94 -1.07
N LEU A 270 -11.84 19.68 -1.98
CA LEU A 270 -13.27 19.80 -1.71
C LEU A 270 -13.65 18.94 -0.49
N ASN A 271 -14.59 19.40 0.32
CA ASN A 271 -15.13 18.54 1.37
C ASN A 271 -15.93 17.38 0.77
N VAL A 272 -16.32 16.40 1.60
CA VAL A 272 -16.96 15.17 1.13
C VAL A 272 -18.24 15.43 0.34
N GLU A 273 -19.09 16.35 0.80
CA GLU A 273 -20.34 16.67 0.12
C GLU A 273 -20.11 17.41 -1.20
N GLN A 274 -19.22 18.40 -1.21
CA GLN A 274 -18.82 19.10 -2.43
C GLN A 274 -18.15 18.13 -3.43
N THR A 275 -17.41 17.15 -2.95
CA THR A 275 -16.79 16.10 -3.78
C THR A 275 -17.84 15.28 -4.50
N ARG A 276 -18.88 14.81 -3.81
CA ARG A 276 -19.98 14.05 -4.43
C ARG A 276 -20.69 14.87 -5.51
N GLN A 277 -20.98 16.13 -5.19
CA GLN A 277 -21.61 17.07 -6.13
C GLN A 277 -20.75 17.27 -7.39
N PHE A 278 -19.46 17.50 -7.19
CA PHE A 278 -18.51 17.67 -8.29
C PHE A 278 -18.39 16.42 -9.17
N ILE A 279 -18.38 15.22 -8.55
CA ILE A 279 -18.37 13.95 -9.31
C ILE A 279 -19.69 13.80 -10.11
N ALA A 280 -20.85 14.16 -9.54
CA ALA A 280 -22.13 14.10 -10.23
C ALA A 280 -22.16 15.04 -11.45
N GLU A 281 -21.59 16.25 -11.35
CA GLU A 281 -21.45 17.17 -12.48
C GLU A 281 -20.61 16.58 -13.61
N ILE A 282 -19.52 15.87 -13.28
CA ILE A 282 -18.70 15.18 -14.27
C ILE A 282 -19.48 14.02 -14.93
N ILE A 283 -20.31 13.30 -14.18
CA ILE A 283 -21.19 12.25 -14.74
C ILE A 283 -22.14 12.84 -15.78
N ASP A 284 -22.78 13.98 -15.49
CA ASP A 284 -23.66 14.68 -16.43
C ASP A 284 -22.93 15.13 -17.70
N GLU A 285 -21.68 15.59 -17.56
CA GLU A 285 -20.84 15.92 -18.72
C GLU A 285 -20.57 14.70 -19.61
N TYR A 286 -20.28 13.54 -19.04
CA TYR A 286 -20.08 12.30 -19.80
C TYR A 286 -21.38 11.84 -20.47
N ALA A 287 -22.50 11.92 -19.76
CA ALA A 287 -23.82 11.56 -20.32
C ALA A 287 -24.22 12.44 -21.49
N SER A 288 -23.88 13.73 -21.46
CA SER A 288 -24.16 14.68 -22.55
C SER A 288 -23.30 14.44 -23.81
N LYS A 289 -22.06 13.98 -23.64
CA LYS A 289 -21.11 13.70 -24.74
C LYS A 289 -21.36 12.33 -25.40
N GLY A 290 -22.09 11.45 -24.74
CA GLY A 290 -22.43 10.11 -25.27
C GLY A 290 -23.70 10.06 -26.10
N ARG A 291 -24.37 11.20 -26.26
CA ARG A 291 -25.52 11.37 -27.18
C ARG A 291 -25.07 11.96 -28.50
#